data_09fa687c099de7f304c64efab33f405a
#
_entry.id   09fa687c099de7f304c64efab33f405a
#
_cell.length_a   1.000
_cell.length_b   1.000
_cell.length_c   1.000
_cell.angle_alpha   90.00
_cell.angle_beta   90.00
_cell.angle_gamma   90.00
#
_symmetry.space_group_name_H-M   'P 1'
#
loop_
_entity.id
_entity.type
_entity.pdbx_description
1 polymer ?
#
loop_
_entity_poly.entity_id
_entity_poly.type
_entity_poly.pdbx_seq_one_letter_code
_entity_poly.pdbx_strand_id
1 'polypeptide(L)'
;SKMKVNIIRKKNYIIVTCPKKIKGIDVETKPYPGFPTDLQAQIMVLMTKAEGISTIKENIFENRFMHVSELRRMGSYIEILGNKAKIYGGSKLYGAELMATDLRASVCLVLAGLVSKEKTIINRIYHLDRGYEKIEKKLSSCGAKIRRLQ
;
A
#
# COMPACT_ATOMS: atom_id res chain seq x y z
N SER A 1 -3.80 2.51 18.21
CA SER A 1 -3.44 1.67 17.05
C SER A 1 -2.23 0.81 17.39
N LYS A 2 -2.24 -0.47 16.97
CA LYS A 2 -1.10 -1.40 17.14
C LYS A 2 0.19 -0.87 16.48
N MET A 3 0.04 -0.03 15.44
CA MET A 3 1.13 0.60 14.69
C MET A 3 1.68 1.87 15.34
N LYS A 4 1.21 2.25 16.52
CA LYS A 4 1.48 3.53 17.20
C LYS A 4 0.96 4.78 16.47
N VAL A 5 0.14 4.63 15.43
CA VAL A 5 -0.55 5.75 14.78
C VAL A 5 -1.65 6.27 15.70
N ASN A 6 -1.67 7.58 15.92
CA ASN A 6 -2.72 8.21 16.71
C ASN A 6 -3.92 8.50 15.81
N ILE A 7 -5.11 8.04 16.24
CA ILE A 7 -6.37 8.20 15.51
C ILE A 7 -7.40 8.77 16.47
N ILE A 8 -7.82 10.00 16.21
CA ILE A 8 -8.88 10.69 16.98
C ILE A 8 -10.14 10.74 16.11
N ARG A 9 -11.19 10.10 16.57
CA ARG A 9 -12.50 10.11 15.89
C ARG A 9 -13.37 11.23 16.47
N LYS A 10 -13.91 12.05 15.62
CA LYS A 10 -14.91 13.08 15.92
C LYS A 10 -16.18 12.80 15.12
N LYS A 11 -17.27 13.53 15.42
CA LYS A 11 -18.58 13.31 14.78
C LYS A 11 -18.50 13.34 13.25
N ASN A 12 -17.78 14.32 12.67
CA ASN A 12 -17.77 14.58 11.23
C ASN A 12 -16.38 14.44 10.58
N TYR A 13 -15.33 14.10 11.34
CA TYR A 13 -13.99 13.97 10.82
C TYR A 13 -13.12 13.03 11.67
N ILE A 14 -12.04 12.59 11.09
CA ILE A 14 -11.02 11.76 11.74
C ILE A 14 -9.68 12.48 11.62
N ILE A 15 -8.95 12.61 12.72
CA ILE A 15 -7.58 13.10 12.74
C ILE A 15 -6.66 11.90 12.82
N VAL A 16 -5.75 11.78 11.87
CA VAL A 16 -4.71 10.75 11.87
C VAL A 16 -3.35 11.43 11.97
N THR A 17 -2.60 11.12 13.02
CA THR A 17 -1.25 11.64 13.22
C THR A 17 -0.25 10.49 13.11
N CYS A 18 0.62 10.57 12.10
CA CYS A 18 1.66 9.58 11.90
C CYS A 18 2.83 9.87 12.84
N PRO A 19 3.32 8.89 13.63
CA PRO A 19 4.55 9.03 14.39
C PRO A 19 5.76 9.05 13.45
N LYS A 20 6.91 9.52 13.95
CA LYS A 20 8.17 9.47 13.17
C LYS A 20 8.55 8.06 12.72
N LYS A 21 8.15 7.06 13.50
CA LYS A 21 8.42 5.64 13.24
C LYS A 21 7.15 4.83 13.44
N ILE A 22 6.74 4.15 12.40
CA ILE A 22 5.59 3.25 12.40
C ILE A 22 6.08 1.87 12.82
N LYS A 23 5.36 1.21 13.73
CA LYS A 23 5.67 -0.16 14.12
C LYS A 23 5.05 -1.15 13.14
N GLY A 24 5.82 -2.15 12.69
CA GLY A 24 5.31 -3.29 11.94
C GLY A 24 4.29 -4.11 12.75
N ILE A 25 3.33 -4.67 12.08
CA ILE A 25 2.28 -5.51 12.69
C ILE A 25 1.96 -6.70 11.80
N ASP A 26 1.48 -7.77 12.42
CA ASP A 26 0.90 -8.88 11.68
C ASP A 26 -0.59 -8.62 11.42
N VAL A 27 -1.01 -8.94 10.19
CA VAL A 27 -2.37 -8.75 9.71
C VAL A 27 -2.87 -10.04 9.08
N GLU A 28 -4.10 -10.40 9.37
CA GLU A 28 -4.80 -11.53 8.75
C GLU A 28 -6.10 -11.03 8.12
N THR A 29 -6.30 -11.32 6.83
CA THR A 29 -7.56 -10.96 6.17
C THR A 29 -8.67 -11.88 6.65
N LYS A 30 -9.84 -11.29 6.94
CA LYS A 30 -11.03 -12.00 7.44
C LYS A 30 -12.29 -11.32 6.89
N PRO A 31 -13.40 -12.07 6.79
CA PRO A 31 -14.72 -11.46 6.55
C PRO A 31 -15.04 -10.38 7.58
N TYR A 32 -15.92 -9.47 7.22
CA TYR A 32 -16.41 -8.45 8.16
C TYR A 32 -16.87 -9.08 9.49
N PRO A 33 -16.49 -8.49 10.66
CA PRO A 33 -15.81 -7.21 10.87
C PRO A 33 -14.26 -7.31 10.92
N GLY A 34 -13.66 -8.34 10.34
CA GLY A 34 -12.20 -8.50 10.30
C GLY A 34 -11.52 -7.54 9.31
N PHE A 35 -10.21 -7.71 9.12
CA PHE A 35 -9.46 -6.88 8.19
C PHE A 35 -9.78 -7.26 6.73
N PRO A 36 -10.28 -6.31 5.91
CA PRO A 36 -10.74 -6.64 4.57
C PRO A 36 -9.57 -6.90 3.61
N THR A 37 -9.72 -7.93 2.77
CA THR A 37 -8.74 -8.28 1.74
C THR A 37 -8.51 -7.13 0.73
N ASP A 38 -9.49 -6.25 0.55
CA ASP A 38 -9.37 -5.10 -0.36
C ASP A 38 -8.34 -4.06 0.10
N LEU A 39 -7.95 -4.05 1.36
CA LEU A 39 -6.91 -3.19 1.91
C LEU A 39 -5.57 -3.91 2.13
N GLN A 40 -5.47 -5.17 1.75
CA GLN A 40 -4.29 -6.01 1.96
C GLN A 40 -3.04 -5.43 1.26
N ALA A 41 -3.16 -5.03 -0.01
CA ALA A 41 -2.04 -4.49 -0.76
C ALA A 41 -1.59 -3.12 -0.23
N GLN A 42 -2.52 -2.27 0.20
CA GLN A 42 -2.24 -0.94 0.73
C GLN A 42 -1.53 -1.02 2.09
N ILE A 43 -1.98 -1.91 2.99
CA ILE A 43 -1.30 -2.10 4.27
C ILE A 43 0.10 -2.70 4.07
N MET A 44 0.31 -3.52 3.03
CA MET A 44 1.63 -4.06 2.70
C MET A 44 2.63 -2.94 2.38
N VAL A 45 2.25 -1.95 1.58
CA VAL A 45 3.11 -0.77 1.32
C VAL A 45 3.47 -0.06 2.61
N LEU A 46 2.49 0.15 3.50
CA LEU A 46 2.75 0.78 4.78
C LEU A 46 3.75 -0.04 5.62
N MET A 47 3.66 -1.38 5.57
CA MET A 47 4.59 -2.27 6.28
C MET A 47 6.02 -2.20 5.71
N THR A 48 6.22 -1.91 4.42
CA THR A 48 7.57 -1.72 3.87
C THR A 48 8.29 -0.53 4.50
N LYS A 49 7.54 0.45 5.02
CA LYS A 49 8.07 1.66 5.70
C LYS A 49 8.12 1.52 7.21
N ALA A 50 7.47 0.51 7.78
CA ALA A 50 7.42 0.27 9.22
C ALA A 50 8.75 -0.27 9.76
N GLU A 51 8.98 -0.17 11.07
CA GLU A 51 10.13 -0.81 11.72
C GLU A 51 9.82 -2.28 12.00
N GLY A 52 10.82 -3.13 11.78
CA GLY A 52 10.75 -4.57 12.06
C GLY A 52 10.14 -5.38 10.92
N ILE A 53 9.72 -6.57 11.25
CA ILE A 53 9.13 -7.53 10.32
C ILE A 53 7.62 -7.58 10.55
N SER A 54 6.88 -7.66 9.45
CA SER A 54 5.42 -7.83 9.46
C SER A 54 5.03 -9.05 8.64
N THR A 55 3.95 -9.73 9.03
CA THR A 55 3.37 -10.82 8.26
C THR A 55 1.95 -10.45 7.84
N ILE A 56 1.66 -10.61 6.57
CA ILE A 56 0.28 -10.53 6.07
C ILE A 56 -0.15 -11.92 5.64
N LYS A 57 -1.24 -12.42 6.24
CA LYS A 57 -1.85 -13.69 5.87
C LYS A 57 -3.16 -13.41 5.13
N GLU A 58 -3.24 -13.87 3.89
CA GLU A 58 -4.43 -13.76 3.04
C GLU A 58 -5.25 -15.05 3.13
N ASN A 59 -6.48 -14.96 3.66
CA ASN A 59 -7.35 -16.12 3.85
C ASN A 59 -8.63 -16.06 3.00
N ILE A 60 -8.84 -14.98 2.26
CA ILE A 60 -10.09 -14.75 1.53
C ILE A 60 -9.97 -15.17 0.08
N PHE A 61 -8.84 -14.82 -0.55
CA PHE A 61 -8.59 -15.11 -1.95
C PHE A 61 -7.22 -15.72 -2.19
N GLU A 62 -7.14 -16.61 -3.13
CA GLU A 62 -5.89 -17.14 -3.64
C GLU A 62 -5.19 -16.10 -4.55
N ASN A 63 -3.87 -16.24 -4.68
CA ASN A 63 -3.04 -15.45 -5.62
C ASN A 63 -3.15 -13.92 -5.50
N ARG A 64 -3.37 -13.38 -4.28
CA ARG A 64 -3.53 -11.93 -4.03
C ARG A 64 -2.23 -11.16 -3.85
N PHE A 65 -1.08 -11.77 -4.12
CA PHE A 65 0.24 -11.14 -3.94
C PHE A 65 0.92 -10.73 -5.26
N MET A 66 0.19 -10.60 -6.35
CA MET A 66 0.76 -10.24 -7.66
C MET A 66 1.49 -8.88 -7.66
N HIS A 67 1.05 -7.92 -6.84
CA HIS A 67 1.68 -6.62 -6.67
C HIS A 67 3.06 -6.69 -5.98
N VAL A 68 3.41 -7.81 -5.35
CA VAL A 68 4.69 -7.97 -4.65
C VAL A 68 5.87 -7.92 -5.62
N SER A 69 5.74 -8.45 -6.83
CA SER A 69 6.78 -8.35 -7.86
C SER A 69 7.15 -6.90 -8.16
N GLU A 70 6.15 -6.04 -8.28
CA GLU A 70 6.34 -4.62 -8.56
C GLU A 70 6.93 -3.88 -7.34
N LEU A 71 6.49 -4.20 -6.13
CA LEU A 71 7.10 -3.64 -4.91
C LEU A 71 8.57 -4.06 -4.75
N ARG A 72 8.92 -5.31 -5.11
CA ARG A 72 10.31 -5.78 -5.13
C ARG A 72 11.16 -5.00 -6.15
N ARG A 73 10.61 -4.65 -7.31
CA ARG A 73 11.28 -3.79 -8.31
C ARG A 73 11.58 -2.40 -7.77
N MET A 74 10.77 -1.90 -6.84
CA MET A 74 11.01 -0.65 -6.12
C MET A 74 12.02 -0.80 -4.96
N GLY A 75 12.57 -2.00 -4.71
CA GLY A 75 13.56 -2.25 -3.68
C GLY A 75 12.99 -2.72 -2.34
N SER A 76 11.71 -3.12 -2.26
CA SER A 76 11.20 -3.74 -1.04
C SER A 76 11.67 -5.18 -0.92
N TYR A 77 11.92 -5.62 0.32
CA TYR A 77 12.20 -7.03 0.60
C TYR A 77 10.96 -7.70 1.20
N ILE A 78 10.35 -8.57 0.42
CA ILE A 78 9.12 -9.28 0.77
C ILE A 78 9.27 -10.74 0.34
N GLU A 79 8.99 -11.68 1.22
CA GLU A 79 8.96 -13.12 0.94
C GLU A 79 7.52 -13.61 0.90
N ILE A 80 7.19 -14.47 -0.06
CA ILE A 80 5.88 -15.10 -0.17
C ILE A 80 6.04 -16.57 0.20
N LEU A 81 5.22 -17.04 1.16
CA LEU A 81 5.19 -18.40 1.67
C LEU A 81 3.73 -18.88 1.68
N GLY A 82 3.29 -19.48 0.58
CA GLY A 82 1.90 -19.87 0.38
C GLY A 82 0.96 -18.65 0.46
N ASN A 83 0.01 -18.67 1.38
CA ASN A 83 -0.92 -17.56 1.60
C ASN A 83 -0.40 -16.47 2.56
N LYS A 84 0.90 -16.45 2.84
CA LYS A 84 1.54 -15.45 3.71
C LYS A 84 2.58 -14.66 2.94
N ALA A 85 2.65 -13.36 3.24
CA ALA A 85 3.74 -12.50 2.82
C ALA A 85 4.46 -11.98 4.06
N LYS A 86 5.78 -12.16 4.12
CA LYS A 86 6.65 -11.62 5.16
C LYS A 86 7.34 -10.38 4.61
N ILE A 87 7.12 -9.24 5.25
CA ILE A 87 7.59 -7.93 4.81
C ILE A 87 8.68 -7.46 5.77
N TYR A 88 9.85 -7.19 5.23
CA TYR A 88 10.95 -6.60 5.97
C TYR A 88 10.87 -5.08 5.84
N GLY A 89 10.52 -4.44 6.96
CA GLY A 89 10.29 -3.00 7.01
C GLY A 89 11.57 -2.16 6.91
N GLY A 90 11.41 -0.83 6.92
CA GLY A 90 12.53 0.11 6.77
C GLY A 90 13.07 0.22 5.36
N SER A 91 12.39 -0.35 4.38
CA SER A 91 12.80 -0.32 2.97
C SER A 91 12.86 1.11 2.44
N LYS A 92 13.93 1.42 1.70
CA LYS A 92 14.02 2.61 0.86
C LYS A 92 13.43 2.24 -0.49
N LEU A 93 12.22 2.71 -0.77
CA LEU A 93 11.62 2.51 -2.08
C LEU A 93 12.21 3.50 -3.08
N TYR A 94 12.56 3.01 -4.25
CA TYR A 94 13.10 3.76 -5.37
C TYR A 94 12.06 3.88 -6.48
N GLY A 95 12.21 4.89 -7.33
CA GLY A 95 11.39 5.04 -8.52
C GLY A 95 11.59 3.89 -9.50
N ALA A 96 10.51 3.45 -10.13
CA ALA A 96 10.53 2.39 -11.13
C ALA A 96 9.39 2.59 -12.13
N GLU A 97 9.51 1.95 -13.27
CA GLU A 97 8.40 1.77 -14.19
C GLU A 97 7.66 0.47 -13.83
N LEU A 98 6.38 0.60 -13.46
CA LEU A 98 5.57 -0.43 -12.84
C LEU A 98 4.34 -0.74 -13.71
N MET A 99 3.82 -1.95 -13.55
CA MET A 99 2.66 -2.42 -14.27
C MET A 99 1.50 -2.70 -13.29
N ALA A 100 0.42 -1.96 -13.43
CA ALA A 100 -0.81 -2.24 -12.68
C ALA A 100 -1.49 -3.50 -13.23
N THR A 101 -1.83 -4.45 -12.37
CA THR A 101 -2.45 -5.73 -12.74
C THR A 101 -3.93 -5.79 -12.42
N ASP A 102 -4.38 -5.08 -11.40
CA ASP A 102 -5.76 -5.01 -10.94
C ASP A 102 -5.99 -3.72 -10.13
N LEU A 103 -7.24 -3.48 -9.72
CA LEU A 103 -7.63 -2.27 -8.98
C LEU A 103 -6.83 -2.07 -7.68
N ARG A 104 -6.62 -3.13 -6.91
CA ARG A 104 -5.98 -3.07 -5.59
C ARG A 104 -4.47 -2.93 -5.72
N ALA A 105 -3.86 -3.66 -6.66
CA ALA A 105 -2.46 -3.49 -7.03
C ALA A 105 -2.21 -2.06 -7.51
N SER A 106 -3.08 -1.52 -8.37
CA SER A 106 -2.95 -0.16 -8.91
C SER A 106 -2.83 0.90 -7.82
N VAL A 107 -3.76 0.93 -6.87
CA VAL A 107 -3.71 1.91 -5.77
C VAL A 107 -2.54 1.67 -4.83
N CYS A 108 -2.18 0.42 -4.59
CA CYS A 108 -0.99 0.05 -3.83
C CYS A 108 0.28 0.65 -4.45
N LEU A 109 0.45 0.53 -5.77
CA LEU A 109 1.61 1.09 -6.48
C LEU A 109 1.61 2.62 -6.49
N VAL A 110 0.44 3.27 -6.55
CA VAL A 110 0.33 4.72 -6.35
C VAL A 110 0.87 5.12 -4.97
N LEU A 111 0.42 4.43 -3.91
CA LEU A 111 0.91 4.71 -2.54
C LEU A 111 2.42 4.48 -2.41
N ALA A 112 2.95 3.41 -3.03
CA ALA A 112 4.39 3.14 -3.05
C ALA A 112 5.16 4.24 -3.78
N GLY A 113 4.65 4.73 -4.92
CA GLY A 113 5.23 5.83 -5.67
C GLY A 113 5.27 7.15 -4.89
N LEU A 114 4.25 7.44 -4.07
CA LEU A 114 4.22 8.64 -3.23
C LEU A 114 5.31 8.68 -2.15
N VAL A 115 5.82 7.51 -1.73
CA VAL A 115 6.86 7.39 -0.71
C VAL A 115 8.22 6.96 -1.27
N SER A 116 8.33 6.81 -2.59
CA SER A 116 9.58 6.51 -3.27
C SER A 116 10.48 7.75 -3.33
N LYS A 117 11.78 7.53 -3.45
CA LYS A 117 12.77 8.63 -3.55
C LYS A 117 12.81 9.29 -4.92
N GLU A 118 12.42 8.58 -5.95
CA GLU A 118 12.55 8.97 -7.34
C GLU A 118 11.21 8.88 -8.06
N LYS A 119 11.18 9.32 -9.31
CA LYS A 119 9.99 9.25 -10.16
C LYS A 119 9.57 7.81 -10.39
N THR A 120 8.30 7.51 -10.14
CA THR A 120 7.65 6.24 -10.45
C THR A 120 6.65 6.43 -11.58
N ILE A 121 6.68 5.56 -12.57
CA ILE A 121 5.72 5.52 -13.67
C ILE A 121 4.86 4.27 -13.49
N ILE A 122 3.55 4.42 -13.55
CA ILE A 122 2.61 3.31 -13.42
C ILE A 122 1.82 3.19 -14.72
N ASN A 123 1.98 2.07 -15.40
CA ASN A 123 1.28 1.73 -16.62
C ASN A 123 -0.02 0.98 -16.35
N ARG A 124 -0.91 0.89 -17.34
CA ARG A 124 -2.20 0.19 -17.29
C ARG A 124 -3.14 0.74 -16.21
N ILE A 125 -3.14 2.05 -16.02
CA ILE A 125 -3.92 2.73 -14.96
C ILE A 125 -5.44 2.65 -15.18
N TYR A 126 -5.93 2.12 -16.29
CA TYR A 126 -7.35 1.86 -16.49
C TYR A 126 -7.95 0.93 -15.42
N HIS A 127 -7.14 0.08 -14.81
CA HIS A 127 -7.55 -0.70 -13.64
C HIS A 127 -7.87 0.19 -12.43
N LEU A 128 -7.09 1.26 -12.24
CA LEU A 128 -7.28 2.23 -11.16
C LEU A 128 -8.57 3.03 -11.35
N ASP A 129 -8.87 3.41 -12.59
CA ASP A 129 -10.02 4.24 -12.95
C ASP A 129 -11.37 3.55 -12.66
N ARG A 130 -11.38 2.22 -12.54
CA ARG A 130 -12.59 1.44 -12.21
C ARG A 130 -13.14 1.71 -10.80
N GLY A 131 -12.30 2.19 -9.88
CA GLY A 131 -12.72 2.40 -8.48
C GLY A 131 -12.19 3.68 -7.84
N TYR A 132 -11.28 4.40 -8.51
CA TYR A 132 -10.66 5.63 -7.98
C TYR A 132 -10.80 6.78 -8.97
N GLU A 133 -11.93 7.44 -8.96
CA GLU A 133 -12.20 8.57 -9.84
C GLU A 133 -11.18 9.70 -9.61
N LYS A 134 -10.42 10.04 -10.68
CA LYS A 134 -9.46 11.17 -10.72
C LYS A 134 -8.55 11.22 -9.49
N ILE A 135 -8.03 10.07 -9.07
CA ILE A 135 -7.20 9.95 -7.86
C ILE A 135 -5.99 10.89 -7.90
N GLU A 136 -5.40 11.12 -9.06
CA GLU A 136 -4.29 12.05 -9.24
C GLU A 136 -4.67 13.48 -8.83
N LYS A 137 -5.88 13.94 -9.14
CA LYS A 137 -6.37 15.26 -8.74
C LYS A 137 -6.63 15.32 -7.23
N LYS A 138 -7.26 14.27 -6.68
CA LYS A 138 -7.54 14.18 -5.24
C LYS A 138 -6.26 14.17 -4.41
N LEU A 139 -5.26 13.41 -4.83
CA LEU A 139 -3.97 13.35 -4.13
C LEU A 139 -3.16 14.64 -4.32
N SER A 140 -3.19 15.26 -5.52
CA SER A 140 -2.55 16.55 -5.75
C SER A 140 -3.12 17.65 -4.88
N SER A 141 -4.45 17.69 -4.66
CA SER A 141 -5.07 18.65 -3.74
C SER A 141 -4.65 18.45 -2.28
N CYS A 142 -4.16 17.26 -1.93
CA CYS A 142 -3.54 16.95 -0.64
C CYS A 142 -2.02 17.19 -0.62
N GLY A 143 -1.44 17.77 -1.67
CA GLY A 143 -0.02 18.10 -1.75
C GLY A 143 0.87 17.04 -2.40
N ALA A 144 0.31 15.96 -2.94
CA ALA A 144 1.09 14.95 -3.63
C ALA A 144 1.59 15.45 -5.01
N LYS A 145 2.83 15.13 -5.35
CA LYS A 145 3.41 15.39 -6.68
C LYS A 145 3.08 14.23 -7.62
N ILE A 146 1.90 14.24 -8.17
CA ILE A 146 1.37 13.20 -9.06
C ILE A 146 0.68 13.82 -10.26
N ARG A 147 0.82 13.22 -11.44
CA ARG A 147 0.12 13.62 -12.65
C ARG A 147 -0.20 12.43 -13.53
N ARG A 148 -1.24 12.54 -14.33
CA ARG A 148 -1.55 11.59 -15.40
C ARG A 148 -0.72 11.99 -16.64
N LEU A 149 -0.10 11.00 -17.27
CA LEU A 149 0.50 11.12 -18.58
C LEU A 149 -0.52 10.64 -19.63
N GLN A 150 -0.54 11.30 -20.76
CA GLN A 150 -1.31 10.89 -21.96
C GLN A 150 -0.57 9.82 -22.73
#